data_67f598583a11f577fccb3197e99bb053
#
_entry.id   67f598583a11f577fccb3197e99bb053
#
_cell.length_a   1.000
_cell.length_b   1.000
_cell.length_c   1.000
_cell.angle_alpha   90.00
_cell.angle_beta   90.00
_cell.angle_gamma   90.00
#
_symmetry.space_group_name_H-M   'P 1'
#
loop_
_entity.id
_entity.type
_entity.pdbx_description
1 polymer ?
#
loop_
_entity_poly.entity_id
_entity_poly.type
_entity_poly.pdbx_seq_one_letter_code
_entity_poly.pdbx_strand_id
1 'polypeptide(L)'
;IHETIRLTPIVFDSDIEILHMPQSMHHKRDFSIFVDAFNREGTFSAKLRSMYAKELLKTGDEKDFAEALPIFRLIYDSGTDTDAQKEAACVLAHAYRIAGDTNRFFQMTLRDMLSTPCAEICLELGAYFEEAEDYEEASLWYYNAAHETSSILDVHTGGDLPLQGLIRCYEIMLAALPEDDPFAALTANQYEEALADAREALANWDVPEEL
;
A
#
# COMPACT_ATOMS: atom_id res chain seq x y z
N ILE A 1 9.51 9.04 16.08
CA ILE A 1 8.83 8.70 17.35
C ILE A 1 8.17 9.99 17.82
N HIS A 2 6.83 9.98 17.91
CA HIS A 2 6.11 11.12 18.47
C HIS A 2 6.17 11.04 19.99
N GLU A 3 6.63 12.12 20.62
CA GLU A 3 6.58 12.26 22.07
C GLU A 3 5.14 12.38 22.52
N THR A 4 4.76 11.59 23.52
CA THR A 4 3.43 11.68 24.14
C THR A 4 3.57 12.47 25.44
N ILE A 5 2.90 13.59 25.53
CA ILE A 5 2.87 14.40 26.75
C ILE A 5 2.00 13.67 27.79
N ARG A 6 2.55 13.35 28.95
CA ARG A 6 1.75 12.89 30.08
C ARG A 6 1.05 14.10 30.71
N LEU A 7 -0.28 14.15 30.56
CA LEU A 7 -1.08 15.14 31.24
C LEU A 7 -1.02 14.89 32.75
N THR A 8 -0.56 15.88 33.50
CA THR A 8 -0.71 15.91 34.95
C THR A 8 -2.10 16.46 35.32
N PRO A 9 -2.62 16.22 36.55
CA PRO A 9 -4.00 16.63 36.91
C PRO A 9 -4.26 18.15 36.86
N ILE A 10 -3.24 18.96 36.63
CA ILE A 10 -3.39 20.42 36.46
C ILE A 10 -2.90 20.75 35.06
N VAL A 11 -3.83 21.13 34.20
CA VAL A 11 -3.54 21.60 32.83
C VAL A 11 -3.86 23.08 32.78
N PHE A 12 -2.91 23.89 32.30
CA PHE A 12 -3.14 25.30 32.03
C PHE A 12 -3.25 25.49 30.52
N ASP A 13 -4.35 26.04 30.06
CA ASP A 13 -4.47 26.56 28.72
C ASP A 13 -3.64 27.85 28.62
N SER A 14 -2.86 27.96 27.55
CA SER A 14 -2.09 29.18 27.27
C SER A 14 -2.39 29.66 25.86
N ASP A 15 -2.34 30.99 25.67
CA ASP A 15 -2.49 31.62 24.35
C ASP A 15 -1.23 31.47 23.47
N ILE A 16 -0.28 30.61 23.88
CA ILE A 16 0.94 30.35 23.12
C ILE A 16 0.62 29.38 22.00
N GLU A 17 0.65 29.86 20.79
CA GLU A 17 0.57 29.07 19.57
C GLU A 17 1.97 28.55 19.21
N ILE A 18 2.10 27.21 19.09
CA ILE A 18 3.34 26.59 18.61
C ILE A 18 3.16 26.30 17.12
N LEU A 19 3.73 27.16 16.27
CA LEU A 19 3.78 26.93 14.83
C LEU A 19 4.90 25.95 14.50
N HIS A 20 4.52 24.73 14.08
CA HIS A 20 5.49 23.79 13.54
C HIS A 20 5.79 24.17 12.08
N MET A 21 6.92 24.83 11.84
CA MET A 21 7.39 25.18 10.50
C MET A 21 8.56 24.28 10.13
N PRO A 22 8.33 23.14 9.44
CA PRO A 22 9.42 22.30 8.98
C PRO A 22 10.28 23.07 7.97
N GLN A 23 11.57 23.20 8.22
CA GLN A 23 12.52 23.92 7.35
C GLN A 23 12.88 23.12 6.09
N SER A 24 12.54 21.83 6.06
CA SER A 24 12.66 20.96 4.89
C SER A 24 11.48 20.01 4.82
N MET A 25 11.02 19.71 3.61
CA MET A 25 10.17 18.55 3.41
C MET A 25 10.97 17.30 3.80
N HIS A 26 10.45 16.50 4.72
CA HIS A 26 11.08 15.24 5.10
C HIS A 26 11.02 14.30 3.89
N HIS A 27 12.10 14.25 3.10
CA HIS A 27 12.14 13.45 1.87
C HIS A 27 12.17 11.94 2.15
N LYS A 28 12.70 11.55 3.28
CA LYS A 28 12.74 10.15 3.71
C LYS A 28 12.94 10.11 5.22
N ARG A 29 12.17 9.26 5.89
CA ARG A 29 12.35 9.03 7.33
C ARG A 29 13.57 8.13 7.56
N ASP A 30 14.28 8.37 8.64
CA ASP A 30 15.32 7.46 9.08
C ASP A 30 14.67 6.22 9.72
N PHE A 31 14.62 5.11 8.97
CA PHE A 31 14.02 3.86 9.42
C PHE A 31 14.85 3.13 10.48
N SER A 32 16.13 3.48 10.65
CA SER A 32 16.97 2.91 11.71
C SER A 32 16.37 3.10 13.10
N ILE A 33 15.64 4.18 13.32
CA ILE A 33 14.94 4.47 14.59
C ILE A 33 13.94 3.36 14.96
N PHE A 34 13.23 2.83 13.98
CA PHE A 34 12.27 1.72 14.20
C PHE A 34 13.01 0.41 14.46
N VAL A 35 14.05 0.12 13.67
CA VAL A 35 14.88 -1.06 13.85
C VAL A 35 15.54 -1.07 15.24
N ASP A 36 16.11 0.05 15.67
CA ASP A 36 16.71 0.21 17.00
C ASP A 36 15.68 0.07 18.13
N ALA A 37 14.47 0.63 17.94
CA ALA A 37 13.39 0.49 18.90
C ALA A 37 12.98 -0.98 19.07
N PHE A 38 12.84 -1.72 17.95
CA PHE A 38 12.52 -3.15 17.98
C PHE A 38 13.64 -3.97 18.63
N ASN A 39 14.89 -3.71 18.28
CA ASN A 39 16.03 -4.44 18.84
C ASN A 39 16.16 -4.24 20.36
N ARG A 40 15.74 -3.08 20.87
CA ARG A 40 15.77 -2.77 22.31
C ARG A 40 14.62 -3.38 23.09
N GLU A 41 13.41 -3.40 22.51
CA GLU A 41 12.18 -3.76 23.21
C GLU A 41 11.67 -5.16 22.84
N GLY A 42 12.13 -5.73 21.72
CA GLY A 42 11.71 -7.04 21.21
C GLY A 42 10.31 -7.04 20.61
N THR A 43 9.60 -5.91 20.64
CA THR A 43 8.22 -5.77 20.12
C THR A 43 7.90 -4.32 19.82
N PHE A 44 6.81 -4.11 19.08
CA PHE A 44 6.22 -2.78 18.84
C PHE A 44 4.86 -2.64 19.54
N SER A 45 4.55 -1.42 19.98
CA SER A 45 3.15 -1.05 20.20
C SER A 45 2.40 -1.03 18.86
N ALA A 46 1.08 -1.22 18.87
CA ALA A 46 0.25 -1.17 17.67
C ALA A 46 0.50 0.12 16.86
N LYS A 47 0.51 1.28 17.54
CA LYS A 47 0.77 2.58 16.92
C LYS A 47 2.14 2.66 16.24
N LEU A 48 3.20 2.16 16.87
CA LEU A 48 4.55 2.24 16.32
C LEU A 48 4.71 1.28 15.13
N ARG A 49 4.08 0.12 15.19
CA ARG A 49 4.05 -0.88 14.11
C ARG A 49 3.37 -0.31 12.86
N SER A 50 2.11 0.18 13.01
CA SER A 50 1.36 0.78 11.91
C SER A 50 2.10 1.97 11.31
N MET A 51 2.71 2.83 12.14
CA MET A 51 3.49 3.96 11.65
C MET A 51 4.71 3.50 10.85
N TYR A 52 5.43 2.46 11.30
CA TYR A 52 6.55 1.91 10.55
C TYR A 52 6.11 1.31 9.22
N ALA A 53 5.04 0.49 9.22
CA ALA A 53 4.48 -0.09 8.01
C ALA A 53 4.06 0.96 6.98
N LYS A 54 3.29 1.98 7.42
CA LYS A 54 2.86 3.11 6.57
C LYS A 54 4.04 3.84 5.93
N GLU A 55 5.02 4.22 6.73
CA GLU A 55 6.18 4.99 6.24
C GLU A 55 7.05 4.17 5.30
N LEU A 56 7.22 2.85 5.54
CA LEU A 56 7.92 1.96 4.65
C LEU A 56 7.25 1.88 3.28
N LEU A 57 5.94 1.60 3.24
CA LEU A 57 5.19 1.50 1.99
C LEU A 57 5.18 2.82 1.21
N LYS A 58 5.24 3.95 1.91
CA LYS A 58 5.21 5.27 1.30
C LYS A 58 6.56 5.74 0.76
N THR A 59 7.66 5.48 1.46
CA THR A 59 8.96 6.10 1.18
C THR A 59 10.16 5.15 1.27
N GLY A 60 9.95 3.88 1.66
CA GLY A 60 11.00 2.89 1.80
C GLY A 60 11.62 2.51 0.46
N ASP A 61 12.93 2.27 0.46
CA ASP A 61 13.62 1.65 -0.66
C ASP A 61 13.92 0.16 -0.38
N GLU A 62 14.49 -0.54 -1.36
CA GLU A 62 14.82 -1.96 -1.26
C GLU A 62 15.66 -2.31 -0.01
N LYS A 63 16.58 -1.44 0.38
CA LYS A 63 17.40 -1.62 1.58
C LYS A 63 16.56 -1.52 2.85
N ASP A 64 15.67 -0.54 2.94
CA ASP A 64 14.80 -0.35 4.10
C ASP A 64 13.87 -1.55 4.29
N PHE A 65 13.31 -2.08 3.19
CA PHE A 65 12.50 -3.30 3.22
C PHE A 65 13.33 -4.53 3.61
N ALA A 66 14.57 -4.65 3.14
CA ALA A 66 15.46 -5.74 3.55
C ALA A 66 15.76 -5.72 5.06
N GLU A 67 15.96 -4.53 5.65
CA GLU A 67 16.17 -4.36 7.10
C GLU A 67 14.87 -4.60 7.91
N ALA A 68 13.71 -4.23 7.38
CA ALA A 68 12.41 -4.41 8.02
C ALA A 68 11.89 -5.86 7.95
N LEU A 69 12.25 -6.60 6.89
CA LEU A 69 11.73 -7.93 6.59
C LEU A 69 11.81 -8.91 7.78
N PRO A 70 12.93 -9.08 8.51
CA PRO A 70 13.00 -9.99 9.66
C PRO A 70 12.06 -9.57 10.80
N ILE A 71 11.83 -8.28 10.99
CA ILE A 71 10.95 -7.74 12.03
C ILE A 71 9.49 -8.07 11.69
N PHE A 72 9.04 -7.72 10.49
CA PHE A 72 7.67 -7.98 10.05
C PHE A 72 7.39 -9.47 9.91
N ARG A 73 8.40 -10.29 9.57
CA ARG A 73 8.26 -11.74 9.59
C ARG A 73 8.00 -12.29 10.99
N LEU A 74 8.72 -11.81 12.00
CA LEU A 74 8.47 -12.18 13.40
C LEU A 74 7.06 -11.77 13.85
N ILE A 75 6.61 -10.56 13.49
CA ILE A 75 5.25 -10.09 13.81
C ILE A 75 4.20 -11.00 13.15
N TYR A 76 4.37 -11.31 11.87
CA TYR A 76 3.46 -12.18 11.14
C TYR A 76 3.39 -13.58 11.73
N ASP A 77 4.52 -14.20 12.02
CA ASP A 77 4.61 -15.56 12.54
C ASP A 77 4.15 -15.68 14.00
N SER A 78 4.10 -14.58 14.77
CA SER A 78 3.60 -14.58 16.16
C SER A 78 2.13 -14.95 16.27
N GLY A 79 1.31 -14.61 15.28
CA GLY A 79 -0.09 -15.01 15.17
C GLY A 79 -1.03 -14.54 16.28
N THR A 80 -0.57 -13.62 17.15
CA THR A 80 -1.29 -13.21 18.37
C THR A 80 -2.30 -12.09 18.17
N ASP A 81 -2.14 -11.33 17.08
CA ASP A 81 -2.95 -10.15 16.74
C ASP A 81 -3.23 -10.15 15.23
N THR A 82 -4.51 -10.22 14.86
CA THR A 82 -4.95 -10.31 13.47
C THR A 82 -4.58 -9.04 12.68
N ASP A 83 -4.70 -7.85 13.30
CA ASP A 83 -4.38 -6.59 12.65
C ASP A 83 -2.87 -6.47 12.44
N ALA A 84 -2.07 -6.91 13.43
CA ALA A 84 -0.63 -6.98 13.28
C ALA A 84 -0.19 -7.91 12.15
N GLN A 85 -0.85 -9.06 12.01
CA GLN A 85 -0.57 -9.98 10.91
C GLN A 85 -0.90 -9.39 9.56
N LYS A 86 -2.04 -8.70 9.43
CA LYS A 86 -2.43 -8.03 8.18
C LYS A 86 -1.47 -6.92 7.77
N GLU A 87 -1.14 -6.02 8.70
CA GLU A 87 -0.15 -4.96 8.44
C GLU A 87 1.22 -5.56 8.04
N ALA A 88 1.64 -6.61 8.73
CA ALA A 88 2.88 -7.31 8.40
C ALA A 88 2.82 -7.99 7.02
N ALA A 89 1.68 -8.57 6.66
CA ALA A 89 1.49 -9.19 5.34
C ALA A 89 1.65 -8.17 4.20
N CYS A 90 1.11 -6.94 4.35
CA CYS A 90 1.27 -5.88 3.36
C CYS A 90 2.75 -5.52 3.14
N VAL A 91 3.51 -5.32 4.22
CA VAL A 91 4.94 -5.02 4.15
C VAL A 91 5.73 -6.18 3.55
N LEU A 92 5.42 -7.42 3.95
CA LEU A 92 6.10 -8.61 3.45
C LEU A 92 5.78 -8.88 1.98
N ALA A 93 4.54 -8.66 1.53
CA ALA A 93 4.15 -8.79 0.14
C ALA A 93 4.98 -7.83 -0.74
N HIS A 94 5.02 -6.55 -0.39
CA HIS A 94 5.84 -5.57 -1.09
C HIS A 94 7.32 -5.96 -1.10
N ALA A 95 7.89 -6.30 0.07
CA ALA A 95 9.29 -6.70 0.19
C ALA A 95 9.65 -7.91 -0.69
N TYR A 96 8.78 -8.92 -0.75
CA TYR A 96 9.02 -10.10 -1.57
C TYR A 96 8.86 -9.82 -3.07
N ARG A 97 7.92 -8.94 -3.47
CA ARG A 97 7.78 -8.54 -4.87
C ARG A 97 9.03 -7.82 -5.37
N ILE A 98 9.48 -6.78 -4.68
CA ILE A 98 10.68 -6.02 -5.09
C ILE A 98 11.96 -6.85 -5.04
N ALA A 99 12.04 -7.85 -4.14
CA ALA A 99 13.15 -8.80 -4.09
C ALA A 99 13.07 -9.92 -5.15
N GLY A 100 11.99 -10.00 -5.93
CA GLY A 100 11.77 -11.06 -6.92
C GLY A 100 11.51 -12.44 -6.31
N ASP A 101 11.19 -12.55 -5.03
CA ASP A 101 10.83 -13.81 -4.38
C ASP A 101 9.36 -14.15 -4.61
N THR A 102 9.07 -14.56 -5.85
CA THR A 102 7.72 -14.89 -6.32
C THR A 102 7.02 -15.94 -5.45
N ASN A 103 7.74 -16.94 -4.96
CA ASN A 103 7.15 -17.99 -4.14
C ASN A 103 6.63 -17.45 -2.81
N ARG A 104 7.43 -16.65 -2.10
CA ARG A 104 7.01 -16.05 -0.83
C ARG A 104 5.96 -14.95 -1.04
N PHE A 105 6.08 -14.21 -2.13
CA PHE A 105 5.07 -13.23 -2.53
C PHE A 105 3.68 -13.86 -2.63
N PHE A 106 3.51 -14.91 -3.43
CA PHE A 106 2.22 -15.60 -3.58
C PHE A 106 1.78 -16.34 -2.32
N GLN A 107 2.69 -16.92 -1.54
CA GLN A 107 2.32 -17.48 -0.24
C GLN A 107 1.73 -16.43 0.70
N MET A 108 2.26 -15.21 0.66
CA MET A 108 1.79 -14.11 1.51
C MET A 108 0.45 -13.57 1.01
N THR A 109 0.38 -13.17 -0.26
CA THR A 109 -0.81 -12.53 -0.83
C THR A 109 -2.02 -13.46 -0.88
N LEU A 110 -1.87 -14.71 -1.36
CA LEU A 110 -2.98 -15.65 -1.48
C LEU A 110 -3.51 -16.14 -0.13
N ARG A 111 -2.66 -16.25 0.88
CA ARG A 111 -3.11 -16.62 2.23
C ARG A 111 -4.00 -15.55 2.85
N ASP A 112 -3.66 -14.29 2.69
CA ASP A 112 -4.45 -13.16 3.20
C ASP A 112 -5.75 -12.97 2.42
N MET A 113 -5.75 -13.22 1.11
CA MET A 113 -6.95 -13.17 0.28
C MET A 113 -8.05 -14.15 0.75
N LEU A 114 -7.68 -15.26 1.38
CA LEU A 114 -8.64 -16.23 1.92
C LEU A 114 -9.37 -15.76 3.18
N SER A 115 -8.87 -14.72 3.85
CA SER A 115 -9.47 -14.19 5.08
C SER A 115 -10.27 -12.91 4.86
N THR A 116 -9.57 -11.80 4.68
CA THR A 116 -10.18 -10.48 4.45
C THR A 116 -9.21 -9.68 3.58
N PRO A 117 -9.42 -9.62 2.27
CA PRO A 117 -8.54 -8.89 1.38
C PRO A 117 -8.51 -7.40 1.75
N CYS A 118 -7.35 -6.77 1.57
CA CYS A 118 -7.17 -5.33 1.71
C CYS A 118 -6.60 -4.73 0.43
N ALA A 119 -6.76 -3.43 0.27
CA ALA A 119 -6.35 -2.72 -0.93
C ALA A 119 -4.84 -2.82 -1.17
N GLU A 120 -4.03 -2.80 -0.12
CA GLU A 120 -2.58 -2.95 -0.21
C GLU A 120 -2.17 -4.26 -0.90
N ILE A 121 -2.77 -5.37 -0.51
CA ILE A 121 -2.46 -6.69 -1.11
C ILE A 121 -2.93 -6.75 -2.57
N CYS A 122 -4.11 -6.22 -2.87
CA CYS A 122 -4.62 -6.14 -4.24
C CYS A 122 -3.72 -5.23 -5.11
N LEU A 123 -3.25 -4.10 -4.58
CA LEU A 123 -2.33 -3.21 -5.27
C LEU A 123 -1.00 -3.92 -5.60
N GLU A 124 -0.44 -4.69 -4.67
CA GLU A 124 0.79 -5.44 -4.87
C GLU A 124 0.63 -6.55 -5.93
N LEU A 125 -0.53 -7.22 -5.96
CA LEU A 125 -0.85 -8.20 -7.00
C LEU A 125 -0.98 -7.52 -8.37
N GLY A 126 -1.67 -6.37 -8.44
CA GLY A 126 -1.76 -5.57 -9.66
C GLY A 126 -0.38 -5.17 -10.19
N ALA A 127 0.49 -4.68 -9.32
CA ALA A 127 1.86 -4.30 -9.68
C ALA A 127 2.69 -5.50 -10.15
N TYR A 128 2.55 -6.67 -9.51
CA TYR A 128 3.23 -7.89 -9.93
C TYR A 128 2.84 -8.32 -11.34
N PHE A 129 1.53 -8.34 -11.65
CA PHE A 129 1.06 -8.74 -12.98
C PHE A 129 1.36 -7.67 -14.05
N GLU A 130 1.34 -6.38 -13.69
CA GLU A 130 1.81 -5.30 -14.60
C GLU A 130 3.30 -5.46 -14.94
N GLU A 131 4.15 -5.78 -13.97
CA GLU A 131 5.58 -6.08 -14.19
C GLU A 131 5.79 -7.35 -15.03
N ALA A 132 4.87 -8.31 -14.95
CA ALA A 132 4.85 -9.52 -15.78
C ALA A 132 4.22 -9.31 -17.16
N GLU A 133 3.81 -8.09 -17.51
CA GLU A 133 3.11 -7.73 -18.75
C GLU A 133 1.76 -8.44 -18.95
N ASP A 134 1.17 -8.95 -17.87
CA ASP A 134 -0.19 -9.51 -17.84
C ASP A 134 -1.19 -8.43 -17.42
N TYR A 135 -1.50 -7.54 -18.38
CA TYR A 135 -2.31 -6.35 -18.13
C TYR A 135 -3.78 -6.66 -17.85
N GLU A 136 -4.29 -7.79 -18.33
CA GLU A 136 -5.66 -8.25 -18.04
C GLU A 136 -5.76 -8.61 -16.55
N GLU A 137 -4.86 -9.45 -16.04
CA GLU A 137 -4.85 -9.85 -14.64
C GLU A 137 -4.49 -8.64 -13.75
N ALA A 138 -3.53 -7.80 -14.16
CA ALA A 138 -3.17 -6.57 -13.44
C ALA A 138 -4.38 -5.64 -13.25
N SER A 139 -5.16 -5.42 -14.31
CA SER A 139 -6.35 -4.56 -14.26
C SER A 139 -7.42 -5.10 -13.30
N LEU A 140 -7.59 -6.41 -13.23
CA LEU A 140 -8.51 -7.05 -12.28
C LEU A 140 -8.10 -6.77 -10.82
N TRP A 141 -6.81 -6.90 -10.51
CA TRP A 141 -6.32 -6.64 -9.16
C TRP A 141 -6.35 -5.16 -8.78
N TYR A 142 -6.02 -4.26 -9.71
CA TYR A 142 -6.18 -2.83 -9.48
C TYR A 142 -7.65 -2.42 -9.29
N TYR A 143 -8.57 -3.04 -10.03
CA TYR A 143 -10.00 -2.83 -9.83
C TYR A 143 -10.44 -3.27 -8.42
N ASN A 144 -10.01 -4.46 -7.98
CA ASN A 144 -10.30 -4.94 -6.64
C ASN A 144 -9.74 -4.02 -5.56
N ALA A 145 -8.53 -3.47 -5.75
CA ALA A 145 -7.96 -2.50 -4.83
C ALA A 145 -8.79 -1.21 -4.73
N ALA A 146 -9.25 -0.68 -5.87
CA ALA A 146 -9.97 0.60 -5.93
C ALA A 146 -11.44 0.50 -5.50
N HIS A 147 -12.11 -0.66 -5.72
CA HIS A 147 -13.57 -0.74 -5.62
C HIS A 147 -14.10 -1.82 -4.67
N GLU A 148 -13.37 -2.92 -4.47
CA GLU A 148 -13.89 -4.10 -3.75
C GLU A 148 -13.25 -4.30 -2.36
N THR A 149 -12.20 -3.54 -2.03
CA THR A 149 -11.46 -3.68 -0.79
C THR A 149 -11.25 -2.34 -0.11
N SER A 150 -10.78 -2.37 1.14
CA SER A 150 -10.47 -1.16 1.89
C SER A 150 -8.99 -1.13 2.25
N SER A 151 -8.41 0.08 2.26
CA SER A 151 -7.06 0.32 2.76
C SER A 151 -7.01 0.15 4.28
N ILE A 152 -5.93 -0.43 4.77
CA ILE A 152 -5.67 -0.58 6.22
C ILE A 152 -4.48 0.25 6.70
N LEU A 153 -3.57 0.60 5.80
CA LEU A 153 -2.36 1.37 6.09
C LEU A 153 -2.35 2.73 5.39
N ASP A 154 -2.66 2.79 4.10
CA ASP A 154 -2.59 4.02 3.32
C ASP A 154 -3.79 4.14 2.37
N VAL A 155 -4.56 5.23 2.48
CA VAL A 155 -5.74 5.52 1.64
C VAL A 155 -5.43 5.51 0.15
N HIS A 156 -4.22 5.88 -0.22
CA HIS A 156 -3.78 5.89 -1.61
C HIS A 156 -3.80 4.51 -2.25
N THR A 157 -3.64 3.44 -1.45
CA THR A 157 -3.65 2.05 -1.95
C THR A 157 -5.01 1.55 -2.41
N GLY A 158 -6.09 2.15 -1.91
CA GLY A 158 -7.47 1.93 -2.36
C GLY A 158 -8.04 3.11 -3.17
N GLY A 159 -7.22 4.09 -3.53
CA GLY A 159 -7.63 5.32 -4.19
C GLY A 159 -6.89 5.58 -5.49
N ASP A 160 -6.11 6.64 -5.52
CA ASP A 160 -5.45 7.11 -6.73
C ASP A 160 -4.41 6.14 -7.31
N LEU A 161 -3.68 5.38 -6.48
CA LEU A 161 -2.66 4.45 -6.97
C LEU A 161 -3.23 3.33 -7.87
N PRO A 162 -4.24 2.56 -7.45
CA PRO A 162 -4.83 1.54 -8.31
C PRO A 162 -5.58 2.14 -9.50
N LEU A 163 -6.22 3.31 -9.38
CA LEU A 163 -6.85 3.98 -10.52
C LEU A 163 -5.83 4.36 -11.59
N GLN A 164 -4.64 4.83 -11.21
CA GLN A 164 -3.53 5.06 -12.14
C GLN A 164 -3.06 3.74 -12.79
N GLY A 165 -3.02 2.64 -12.03
CA GLY A 165 -2.72 1.31 -12.55
C GLY A 165 -3.72 0.86 -13.62
N LEU A 166 -5.02 1.00 -13.34
CA LEU A 166 -6.09 0.71 -14.30
C LEU A 166 -5.93 1.49 -15.61
N ILE A 167 -5.68 2.79 -15.51
CA ILE A 167 -5.48 3.65 -16.68
C ILE A 167 -4.32 3.14 -17.53
N ARG A 168 -3.17 2.84 -16.93
CA ARG A 168 -2.02 2.30 -17.68
C ARG A 168 -2.33 0.97 -18.35
N CYS A 169 -2.96 0.04 -17.62
CA CYS A 169 -3.32 -1.27 -18.17
C CYS A 169 -4.26 -1.13 -19.39
N TYR A 170 -5.33 -0.37 -19.26
CA TYR A 170 -6.28 -0.19 -20.36
C TYR A 170 -5.68 0.55 -21.56
N GLU A 171 -4.83 1.55 -21.35
CA GLU A 171 -4.13 2.22 -22.46
C GLU A 171 -3.22 1.26 -23.24
N ILE A 172 -2.50 0.37 -22.53
CA ILE A 172 -1.63 -0.64 -23.17
C ILE A 172 -2.47 -1.69 -23.90
N MET A 173 -3.52 -2.20 -23.26
CA MET A 173 -4.40 -3.20 -23.87
C MET A 173 -5.11 -2.66 -25.12
N LEU A 174 -5.56 -1.41 -25.10
CA LEU A 174 -6.14 -0.73 -26.29
C LEU A 174 -5.12 -0.62 -27.42
N ALA A 175 -3.89 -0.24 -27.10
CA ALA A 175 -2.82 -0.09 -28.12
C ALA A 175 -2.37 -1.44 -28.70
N ALA A 176 -2.58 -2.54 -27.98
CA ALA A 176 -2.18 -3.88 -28.40
C ALA A 176 -3.27 -4.66 -29.16
N LEU A 177 -4.48 -4.09 -29.32
CA LEU A 177 -5.56 -4.76 -30.04
C LEU A 177 -5.20 -5.01 -31.50
N PRO A 178 -5.35 -6.25 -32.02
CA PRO A 178 -5.03 -6.57 -33.39
C PRO A 178 -6.07 -5.96 -34.34
N GLU A 179 -5.62 -5.30 -35.41
CA GLU A 179 -6.48 -4.65 -36.40
C GLU A 179 -7.38 -5.64 -37.17
N ASP A 180 -6.96 -6.89 -37.31
CA ASP A 180 -7.64 -7.93 -38.07
C ASP A 180 -8.59 -8.80 -37.21
N ASP A 181 -8.74 -8.51 -35.91
CA ASP A 181 -9.68 -9.28 -35.06
C ASP A 181 -11.12 -8.80 -35.26
N PRO A 182 -12.06 -9.71 -35.67
CA PRO A 182 -13.46 -9.35 -35.86
C PRO A 182 -14.16 -8.84 -34.58
N PHE A 183 -13.61 -9.13 -33.41
CA PHE A 183 -14.11 -8.66 -32.13
C PHE A 183 -13.36 -7.45 -31.58
N ALA A 184 -12.29 -7.01 -32.24
CA ALA A 184 -11.45 -5.89 -31.77
C ALA A 184 -12.27 -4.62 -31.46
N ALA A 185 -13.26 -4.30 -32.29
CA ALA A 185 -14.11 -3.13 -32.06
C ALA A 185 -14.97 -3.24 -30.78
N LEU A 186 -15.46 -4.45 -30.47
CA LEU A 186 -16.23 -4.67 -29.23
C LEU A 186 -15.34 -4.60 -28.01
N THR A 187 -14.17 -5.22 -28.07
CA THR A 187 -13.17 -5.20 -27.00
C THR A 187 -12.63 -3.78 -26.77
N ALA A 188 -12.36 -3.04 -27.85
CA ALA A 188 -11.96 -1.64 -27.77
C ALA A 188 -13.00 -0.79 -27.04
N ASN A 189 -14.28 -0.90 -27.39
CA ASN A 189 -15.34 -0.17 -26.71
C ASN A 189 -15.39 -0.46 -25.20
N GLN A 190 -15.20 -1.74 -24.81
CA GLN A 190 -15.16 -2.12 -23.38
C GLN A 190 -13.97 -1.50 -22.64
N TYR A 191 -12.79 -1.53 -23.26
CA TYR A 191 -11.60 -0.93 -22.65
C TYR A 191 -11.68 0.61 -22.62
N GLU A 192 -12.26 1.24 -23.66
CA GLU A 192 -12.48 2.70 -23.70
C GLU A 192 -13.45 3.14 -22.59
N GLU A 193 -14.53 2.40 -22.38
CA GLU A 193 -15.48 2.66 -21.29
C GLU A 193 -14.82 2.53 -19.94
N ALA A 194 -14.13 1.42 -19.67
CA ALA A 194 -13.41 1.19 -18.42
C ALA A 194 -12.29 2.22 -18.16
N LEU A 195 -11.61 2.64 -19.22
CA LEU A 195 -10.59 3.70 -19.15
C LEU A 195 -11.21 5.06 -18.81
N ALA A 196 -12.38 5.37 -19.39
CA ALA A 196 -13.10 6.60 -19.11
C ALA A 196 -13.57 6.64 -17.64
N ASP A 197 -14.13 5.54 -17.15
CA ASP A 197 -14.57 5.38 -15.76
C ASP A 197 -13.41 5.54 -14.78
N ALA A 198 -12.26 4.90 -15.04
CA ALA A 198 -11.07 5.02 -14.20
C ALA A 198 -10.52 6.46 -14.16
N ARG A 199 -10.54 7.16 -15.29
CA ARG A 199 -10.11 8.58 -15.37
C ARG A 199 -11.06 9.51 -14.64
N GLU A 200 -12.38 9.27 -14.75
CA GLU A 200 -13.39 10.04 -14.02
C GLU A 200 -13.25 9.80 -12.51
N ALA A 201 -13.10 8.54 -12.09
CA ALA A 201 -12.88 8.20 -10.69
C ALA A 201 -11.62 8.87 -10.13
N LEU A 202 -10.51 8.84 -10.88
CA LEU A 202 -9.26 9.51 -10.47
C LEU A 202 -9.42 11.03 -10.39
N ALA A 203 -10.13 11.66 -11.34
CA ALA A 203 -10.34 13.10 -11.34
C ALA A 203 -11.22 13.58 -10.18
N ASN A 204 -12.10 12.72 -9.68
CA ASN A 204 -13.00 12.99 -8.56
C ASN A 204 -12.47 12.47 -7.21
N TRP A 205 -11.29 11.83 -7.21
CA TRP A 205 -10.72 11.29 -5.99
C TRP A 205 -10.06 12.38 -5.16
N ASP A 206 -10.47 12.48 -3.90
CA ASP A 206 -9.87 13.36 -2.90
C ASP A 206 -9.40 12.53 -1.71
N VAL A 207 -8.30 12.97 -1.09
CA VAL A 207 -7.80 12.33 0.15
C VAL A 207 -8.86 12.43 1.23
N PRO A 208 -9.37 11.32 1.78
CA PRO A 208 -10.34 11.36 2.86
C PRO A 208 -9.81 12.16 4.06
N GLU A 209 -10.64 13.03 4.64
CA GLU A 209 -10.25 13.90 5.77
C GLU A 209 -9.90 13.12 7.05
N GLU A 210 -10.23 11.81 7.13
CA GLU A 210 -10.01 10.97 8.31
C GLU A 210 -9.28 9.67 7.93
N LEU A 211 -8.02 9.60 8.34
CA LEU A 211 -7.35 8.34 8.69
C LEU A 211 -6.32 8.58 9.81
#